data_663a2ec5e69b6166643041125fc58054
#
_entry.id   663a2ec5e69b6166643041125fc58054
#
_cell.length_a   1.000
_cell.length_b   1.000
_cell.length_c   1.000
_cell.angle_alpha   90.00
_cell.angle_beta   90.00
_cell.angle_gamma   90.00
#
_symmetry.space_group_name_H-M   'P 1'
#
loop_
_entity.id
_entity.type
_entity.pdbx_description
1 polymer ?
#
loop_
_entity_poly.entity_id
_entity_poly.type
_entity_poly.pdbx_seq_one_letter_code
_entity_poly.pdbx_strand_id
1 'polypeptide(L)'
;MNGNISELIENVVKNVLDLQKIDNITLEIAKVLANVVEAKAKEIGVNAVVAVSNNAARPVLVECMDNSYIASYDVALNKAYTVVALKMSTKALKPLCQPNGPLYGIENTNNGQIVIFGGGDPLEIDGKIICGLGVSGGSEEQDTLLSAYGAVVFKEIIKQKGRSA
;
A
#
# COMPACT_ATOMS: atom_id res chain seq x y z
N MET A 1 -19.13 44.08 -15.65
CA MET A 1 -19.09 43.22 -14.43
C MET A 1 -19.04 41.71 -14.69
N ASN A 2 -19.06 41.25 -15.94
CA ASN A 2 -19.13 39.79 -16.26
C ASN A 2 -17.75 39.10 -16.42
N GLY A 3 -16.65 39.88 -16.57
CA GLY A 3 -15.33 39.28 -16.76
C GLY A 3 -14.74 38.59 -15.53
N ASN A 4 -15.06 39.11 -14.33
CA ASN A 4 -14.48 38.61 -13.08
C ASN A 4 -15.01 37.22 -12.64
N ILE A 5 -16.26 36.90 -12.97
CA ILE A 5 -16.86 35.61 -12.58
C ILE A 5 -16.40 34.49 -13.49
N SER A 6 -16.26 34.71 -14.80
CA SER A 6 -15.72 33.71 -15.72
C SER A 6 -14.27 33.37 -15.40
N GLU A 7 -13.45 34.37 -15.15
CA GLU A 7 -12.05 34.19 -14.75
C GLU A 7 -11.90 33.48 -13.39
N LEU A 8 -12.80 33.79 -12.44
CA LEU A 8 -12.86 33.09 -11.16
C LEU A 8 -13.24 31.60 -11.34
N ILE A 9 -14.24 31.33 -12.20
CA ILE A 9 -14.68 29.97 -12.52
C ILE A 9 -13.55 29.21 -13.22
N GLU A 10 -12.88 29.80 -14.21
CA GLU A 10 -11.75 29.18 -14.90
C GLU A 10 -10.59 28.87 -13.94
N ASN A 11 -10.25 29.79 -13.05
CA ASN A 11 -9.23 29.57 -12.03
C ASN A 11 -9.63 28.50 -11.01
N VAL A 12 -10.90 28.46 -10.59
CA VAL A 12 -11.41 27.40 -9.69
C VAL A 12 -11.41 26.06 -10.39
N VAL A 13 -11.88 25.98 -11.66
CA VAL A 13 -11.88 24.76 -12.45
C VAL A 13 -10.46 24.27 -12.71
N LYS A 14 -9.53 25.16 -13.06
CA LYS A 14 -8.11 24.83 -13.23
C LYS A 14 -7.50 24.32 -11.93
N ASN A 15 -7.74 25.01 -10.80
CA ASN A 15 -7.28 24.55 -9.50
C ASN A 15 -7.91 23.22 -9.07
N VAL A 16 -9.17 22.95 -9.41
CA VAL A 16 -9.84 21.66 -9.14
C VAL A 16 -9.29 20.57 -10.05
N LEU A 17 -8.93 20.88 -11.30
CA LEU A 17 -8.30 19.94 -12.23
C LEU A 17 -6.82 19.69 -11.86
N ASP A 18 -6.09 20.71 -11.45
CA ASP A 18 -4.73 20.60 -10.90
C ASP A 18 -4.72 19.89 -9.52
N LEU A 19 -5.83 19.92 -8.79
CA LEU A 19 -6.08 19.18 -7.55
C LEU A 19 -6.55 17.73 -7.78
N GLN A 20 -6.52 17.19 -8.97
CA GLN A 20 -6.52 15.74 -9.15
C GLN A 20 -5.16 15.16 -8.72
N LYS A 21 -4.72 15.57 -7.52
CA LYS A 21 -3.75 14.79 -6.75
C LYS A 21 -4.31 13.39 -6.66
N ILE A 22 -3.50 12.42 -6.96
CA ILE A 22 -3.84 11.01 -6.76
C ILE A 22 -4.09 10.84 -5.26
N ASP A 23 -5.34 10.95 -4.84
CA ASP A 23 -5.74 10.80 -3.44
C ASP A 23 -5.99 9.35 -3.04
N ASN A 24 -6.02 8.45 -4.03
CA ASN A 24 -6.26 7.03 -3.85
C ASN A 24 -5.66 6.23 -5.01
N ILE A 25 -5.35 4.96 -4.74
CA ILE A 25 -4.87 4.04 -5.78
C ILE A 25 -6.03 3.62 -6.69
N THR A 26 -5.75 3.52 -8.00
CA THR A 26 -6.67 2.90 -8.97
C THR A 26 -6.39 1.42 -9.10
N LEU A 27 -7.40 0.63 -9.53
CA LEU A 27 -7.21 -0.80 -9.78
C LEU A 27 -6.12 -1.07 -10.84
N GLU A 28 -6.00 -0.20 -11.83
CA GLU A 28 -4.97 -0.29 -12.87
C GLU A 28 -3.55 -0.20 -12.27
N ILE A 29 -3.31 0.80 -11.42
CA ILE A 29 -2.02 0.97 -10.74
C ILE A 29 -1.76 -0.21 -9.79
N ALA A 30 -2.79 -0.68 -9.07
CA ALA A 30 -2.67 -1.82 -8.17
C ALA A 30 -2.27 -3.10 -8.92
N LYS A 31 -2.83 -3.37 -10.11
CA LYS A 31 -2.44 -4.49 -10.97
C LYS A 31 -1.00 -4.40 -11.45
N VAL A 32 -0.57 -3.23 -11.92
CA VAL A 32 0.83 -3.03 -12.35
C VAL A 32 1.78 -3.27 -11.18
N LEU A 33 1.47 -2.74 -10.01
CA LEU A 33 2.26 -2.92 -8.80
C LEU A 33 2.35 -4.40 -8.39
N ALA A 34 1.21 -5.11 -8.35
CA ALA A 34 1.16 -6.52 -7.99
C ALA A 34 2.01 -7.36 -8.96
N ASN A 35 1.83 -7.18 -10.27
CA ASN A 35 2.62 -7.88 -11.29
C ASN A 35 4.13 -7.72 -11.10
N VAL A 36 4.59 -6.52 -10.75
CA VAL A 36 6.02 -6.25 -10.54
C VAL A 36 6.52 -6.90 -9.25
N VAL A 37 5.74 -6.88 -8.18
CA VAL A 37 6.07 -7.55 -6.91
C VAL A 37 6.09 -9.06 -7.10
N GLU A 38 5.13 -9.64 -7.84
CA GLU A 38 5.11 -11.08 -8.16
C GLU A 38 6.29 -11.52 -9.02
N ALA A 39 6.70 -10.70 -10.00
CA ALA A 39 7.88 -10.96 -10.79
C ALA A 39 9.13 -11.04 -9.88
N LYS A 40 9.25 -10.11 -8.94
CA LYS A 40 10.34 -10.12 -7.94
C LYS A 40 10.24 -11.31 -6.98
N ALA A 41 9.03 -11.71 -6.57
CA ALA A 41 8.81 -12.89 -5.74
C ALA A 41 9.28 -14.17 -6.45
N LYS A 42 8.95 -14.34 -7.75
CA LYS A 42 9.44 -15.45 -8.58
C LYS A 42 10.97 -15.48 -8.66
N GLU A 43 11.60 -14.31 -8.85
CA GLU A 43 13.07 -14.19 -8.91
C GLU A 43 13.74 -14.74 -7.63
N ILE A 44 13.15 -14.52 -6.47
CA ILE A 44 13.68 -14.97 -5.18
C ILE A 44 13.07 -16.29 -4.68
N GLY A 45 12.29 -16.97 -5.52
CA GLY A 45 11.73 -18.30 -5.22
C GLY A 45 10.59 -18.28 -4.19
N VAL A 46 9.81 -17.19 -4.11
CA VAL A 46 8.66 -17.07 -3.20
C VAL A 46 7.35 -17.10 -3.98
N ASN A 47 6.42 -17.95 -3.55
CA ASN A 47 5.03 -17.96 -4.01
C ASN A 47 4.21 -17.03 -3.10
N ALA A 48 4.12 -15.77 -3.47
CA ALA A 48 3.54 -14.74 -2.63
C ALA A 48 2.04 -14.56 -2.85
N VAL A 49 1.37 -14.04 -1.83
CA VAL A 49 0.11 -13.31 -1.96
C VAL A 49 0.44 -11.82 -1.85
N VAL A 50 -0.05 -11.05 -2.82
CA VAL A 50 0.11 -9.60 -2.88
C VAL A 50 -1.24 -8.94 -2.69
N ALA A 51 -1.38 -8.11 -1.67
CA ALA A 51 -2.60 -7.37 -1.37
C ALA A 51 -2.34 -5.86 -1.42
N VAL A 52 -3.26 -5.14 -2.06
CA VAL A 52 -3.24 -3.68 -2.14
C VAL A 52 -4.54 -3.14 -1.57
N SER A 53 -4.46 -2.27 -0.57
CA SER A 53 -5.60 -1.55 0.00
C SER A 53 -5.61 -0.09 -0.45
N ASN A 54 -6.77 0.55 -0.39
CA ASN A 54 -6.90 1.98 -0.61
C ASN A 54 -6.55 2.80 0.66
N ASN A 55 -6.67 4.15 0.56
CA ASN A 55 -6.41 5.05 1.69
C ASN A 55 -7.40 4.93 2.87
N ALA A 56 -8.50 4.20 2.68
CA ALA A 56 -9.46 3.84 3.72
C ALA A 56 -9.23 2.41 4.27
N ALA A 57 -8.05 1.82 3.99
CA ALA A 57 -7.69 0.46 4.38
C ALA A 57 -8.64 -0.63 3.83
N ARG A 58 -9.34 -0.37 2.71
CA ARG A 58 -10.20 -1.36 2.05
C ARG A 58 -9.44 -2.01 0.88
N PRO A 59 -9.60 -3.32 0.67
CA PRO A 59 -8.90 -4.02 -0.41
C PRO A 59 -9.34 -3.48 -1.77
N VAL A 60 -8.36 -3.26 -2.65
CA VAL A 60 -8.54 -2.92 -4.07
C VAL A 60 -8.17 -4.12 -4.93
N LEU A 61 -7.13 -4.85 -4.53
CA LEU A 61 -6.61 -6.03 -5.24
C LEU A 61 -6.04 -7.02 -4.23
N VAL A 62 -6.28 -8.30 -4.45
CA VAL A 62 -5.55 -9.40 -3.80
C VAL A 62 -5.24 -10.44 -4.88
N GLU A 63 -3.98 -10.73 -5.12
CA GLU A 63 -3.52 -11.74 -6.05
C GLU A 63 -2.74 -12.82 -5.31
N CYS A 64 -3.09 -14.08 -5.59
CA CYS A 64 -2.46 -15.24 -5.01
C CYS A 64 -1.66 -15.96 -6.09
N MET A 65 -0.35 -16.00 -5.97
CA MET A 65 0.47 -16.82 -6.85
C MET A 65 0.14 -18.30 -6.63
N ASP A 66 0.27 -19.11 -7.70
CA ASP A 66 0.10 -20.56 -7.60
C ASP A 66 0.99 -21.13 -6.50
N ASN A 67 0.44 -22.07 -5.72
CA ASN A 67 1.11 -22.71 -4.59
C ASN A 67 1.48 -21.79 -3.42
N SER A 68 0.93 -20.58 -3.32
CA SER A 68 1.05 -19.77 -2.12
C SER A 68 0.34 -20.44 -0.92
N TYR A 69 0.81 -20.16 0.30
CA TYR A 69 0.16 -20.69 1.50
C TYR A 69 -1.25 -20.15 1.66
N ILE A 70 -2.20 -21.00 2.05
CA ILE A 70 -3.60 -20.59 2.30
C ILE A 70 -3.68 -19.43 3.30
N ALA A 71 -2.91 -19.50 4.38
CA ALA A 71 -2.88 -18.45 5.40
C ALA A 71 -2.32 -17.10 4.89
N SER A 72 -1.51 -17.12 3.82
CA SER A 72 -0.91 -15.90 3.27
C SER A 72 -1.93 -14.94 2.70
N TYR A 73 -3.13 -15.41 2.31
CA TYR A 73 -4.22 -14.56 1.87
C TYR A 73 -4.61 -13.55 2.96
N ASP A 74 -4.97 -14.06 4.14
CA ASP A 74 -5.40 -13.20 5.26
C ASP A 74 -4.23 -12.35 5.79
N VAL A 75 -3.03 -12.93 5.84
CA VAL A 75 -1.83 -12.22 6.32
C VAL A 75 -1.49 -11.06 5.41
N ALA A 76 -1.44 -11.23 4.08
CA ALA A 76 -1.14 -10.16 3.14
C ALA A 76 -2.23 -9.07 3.18
N LEU A 77 -3.49 -9.46 3.19
CA LEU A 77 -4.63 -8.55 3.30
C LEU A 77 -4.56 -7.71 4.58
N ASN A 78 -4.29 -8.34 5.71
CA ASN A 78 -4.19 -7.69 7.00
C ASN A 78 -2.91 -6.84 7.14
N LYS A 79 -1.80 -7.19 6.49
CA LYS A 79 -0.62 -6.30 6.37
C LYS A 79 -0.98 -5.01 5.62
N ALA A 80 -1.67 -5.13 4.47
CA ALA A 80 -2.12 -3.96 3.69
C ALA A 80 -3.11 -3.08 4.48
N TYR A 81 -3.97 -3.67 5.31
CA TYR A 81 -4.82 -2.96 6.26
C TYR A 81 -3.99 -2.23 7.31
N THR A 82 -3.09 -2.96 8.00
CA THR A 82 -2.31 -2.47 9.14
C THR A 82 -1.53 -1.21 8.79
N VAL A 83 -0.86 -1.18 7.64
CA VAL A 83 0.01 -0.06 7.25
C VAL A 83 -0.74 1.24 7.00
N VAL A 84 -1.97 1.17 6.54
CA VAL A 84 -2.84 2.33 6.37
C VAL A 84 -3.46 2.73 7.70
N ALA A 85 -3.96 1.76 8.47
CA ALA A 85 -4.64 2.00 9.74
C ALA A 85 -3.71 2.63 10.79
N LEU A 86 -2.45 2.17 10.87
CA LEU A 86 -1.46 2.64 11.84
C LEU A 86 -0.44 3.63 11.25
N LYS A 87 -0.51 3.91 9.95
CA LYS A 87 0.36 4.87 9.23
C LYS A 87 1.85 4.57 9.39
N MET A 88 2.23 3.30 9.41
CA MET A 88 3.61 2.84 9.48
C MET A 88 3.77 1.46 8.85
N SER A 89 4.99 1.07 8.49
CA SER A 89 5.26 -0.28 8.01
C SER A 89 5.11 -1.30 9.14
N THR A 90 4.70 -2.53 8.79
CA THR A 90 4.61 -3.61 9.78
C THR A 90 5.97 -3.98 10.39
N LYS A 91 7.07 -3.76 9.63
CA LYS A 91 8.43 -3.88 10.15
C LYS A 91 8.71 -2.86 11.26
N ALA A 92 8.31 -1.59 11.08
CA ALA A 92 8.49 -0.55 12.09
C ALA A 92 7.57 -0.77 13.30
N LEU A 93 6.40 -1.36 13.10
CA LEU A 93 5.46 -1.72 14.17
C LEU A 93 6.00 -2.83 15.08
N LYS A 94 6.70 -3.82 14.52
CA LYS A 94 7.17 -5.03 15.23
C LYS A 94 7.84 -4.75 16.58
N PRO A 95 8.87 -3.88 16.69
CA PRO A 95 9.53 -3.65 17.99
C PRO A 95 8.62 -3.02 19.03
N LEU A 96 7.58 -2.29 18.63
CA LEU A 96 6.62 -1.66 19.53
C LEU A 96 5.65 -2.67 20.17
N CYS A 97 5.47 -3.82 19.54
CA CYS A 97 4.52 -4.87 19.94
C CYS A 97 5.17 -6.00 20.75
N GLN A 98 6.48 -5.93 21.01
CA GLN A 98 7.16 -6.95 21.80
C GLN A 98 6.75 -6.87 23.29
N PRO A 99 6.98 -7.94 24.09
CA PRO A 99 6.76 -7.87 25.52
C PRO A 99 7.42 -6.64 26.15
N ASN A 100 6.68 -5.88 26.96
CA ASN A 100 7.05 -4.57 27.52
C ASN A 100 7.09 -3.41 26.50
N GLY A 101 6.75 -3.63 25.24
CA GLY A 101 6.59 -2.57 24.24
C GLY A 101 5.30 -1.76 24.46
N PRO A 102 5.27 -0.50 24.00
CA PRO A 102 4.11 0.40 24.24
C PRO A 102 2.82 -0.06 23.53
N LEU A 103 2.92 -0.93 22.53
CA LEU A 103 1.78 -1.47 21.78
C LEU A 103 1.64 -3.00 21.95
N TYR A 104 2.20 -3.57 23.01
CA TYR A 104 2.05 -5.00 23.29
C TYR A 104 0.56 -5.40 23.36
N GLY A 105 0.19 -6.42 22.57
CA GLY A 105 -1.19 -6.90 22.48
C GLY A 105 -2.08 -6.18 21.47
N ILE A 106 -1.54 -5.21 20.69
CA ILE A 106 -2.32 -4.48 19.68
C ILE A 106 -2.91 -5.42 18.61
N GLU A 107 -2.29 -6.56 18.36
CA GLU A 107 -2.77 -7.59 17.43
C GLU A 107 -4.14 -8.16 17.82
N ASN A 108 -4.53 -8.05 19.08
CA ASN A 108 -5.84 -8.49 19.56
C ASN A 108 -6.95 -7.43 19.34
N THR A 109 -6.59 -6.25 18.88
CA THR A 109 -7.53 -5.18 18.53
C THR A 109 -8.00 -5.29 17.07
N ASN A 110 -8.92 -4.44 16.64
CA ASN A 110 -9.37 -4.35 15.26
C ASN A 110 -9.80 -5.72 14.68
N ASN A 111 -10.45 -6.57 15.48
CA ASN A 111 -10.86 -7.93 15.13
C ASN A 111 -9.70 -8.84 14.71
N GLY A 112 -8.51 -8.66 15.27
CA GLY A 112 -7.33 -9.45 14.94
C GLY A 112 -6.68 -9.09 13.59
N GLN A 113 -7.02 -7.95 13.01
CA GLN A 113 -6.50 -7.55 11.69
C GLN A 113 -5.11 -6.90 11.74
N ILE A 114 -4.62 -6.54 12.91
CA ILE A 114 -3.29 -5.91 13.04
C ILE A 114 -2.20 -6.98 12.94
N VAL A 115 -1.34 -6.88 11.93
CA VAL A 115 -0.19 -7.77 11.74
C VAL A 115 1.08 -7.07 12.23
N ILE A 116 1.78 -7.73 13.17
CA ILE A 116 2.92 -7.17 13.90
C ILE A 116 4.30 -7.66 13.42
N PHE A 117 4.40 -8.15 12.20
CA PHE A 117 5.65 -8.60 11.59
C PHE A 117 5.75 -8.13 10.13
N GLY A 118 6.99 -8.05 9.61
CA GLY A 118 7.32 -7.39 8.36
C GLY A 118 6.61 -7.93 7.12
N GLY A 119 6.63 -7.16 6.04
CA GLY A 119 6.01 -7.47 4.75
C GLY A 119 4.80 -6.58 4.42
N GLY A 120 4.57 -5.51 5.17
CA GLY A 120 3.61 -4.48 4.83
C GLY A 120 4.28 -3.10 4.81
N ASP A 121 4.02 -2.32 3.76
CA ASP A 121 4.53 -0.96 3.60
C ASP A 121 3.43 0.02 3.17
N PRO A 122 3.35 1.21 3.80
CA PRO A 122 2.48 2.28 3.31
C PRO A 122 3.08 2.85 2.02
N LEU A 123 2.22 3.14 1.05
CA LEU A 123 2.60 3.73 -0.22
C LEU A 123 2.19 5.19 -0.24
N GLU A 124 3.18 6.07 -0.37
CA GLU A 124 3.02 7.50 -0.13
C GLU A 124 3.35 8.33 -1.37
N ILE A 125 2.61 9.44 -1.53
CA ILE A 125 2.92 10.52 -2.46
C ILE A 125 2.98 11.81 -1.62
N ASP A 126 4.09 12.53 -1.70
CA ASP A 126 4.33 13.79 -0.99
C ASP A 126 4.05 13.70 0.53
N GLY A 127 4.41 12.56 1.14
CA GLY A 127 4.21 12.31 2.57
C GLY A 127 2.78 11.94 2.97
N LYS A 128 1.86 11.81 2.01
CA LYS A 128 0.48 11.36 2.25
C LYS A 128 0.36 9.89 1.85
N ILE A 129 -0.16 9.07 2.75
CA ILE A 129 -0.46 7.66 2.45
C ILE A 129 -1.65 7.59 1.48
N ILE A 130 -1.42 6.99 0.33
CA ILE A 130 -2.39 6.80 -0.75
C ILE A 130 -2.99 5.40 -0.70
N CYS A 131 -2.20 4.43 -0.28
CA CYS A 131 -2.61 3.02 -0.23
C CYS A 131 -1.66 2.21 0.64
N GLY A 132 -2.01 0.96 0.89
CA GLY A 132 -1.19 -0.01 1.61
C GLY A 132 -0.84 -1.20 0.71
N LEU A 133 0.39 -1.67 0.83
CA LEU A 133 0.86 -2.91 0.22
C LEU A 133 1.14 -3.93 1.32
N GLY A 134 0.61 -5.14 1.16
CA GLY A 134 0.90 -6.30 2.01
C GLY A 134 1.37 -7.48 1.16
N VAL A 135 2.44 -8.11 1.59
CA VAL A 135 3.02 -9.30 0.95
C VAL A 135 3.19 -10.40 1.99
N SER A 136 2.82 -11.63 1.63
CA SER A 136 3.01 -12.81 2.46
C SER A 136 3.25 -14.04 1.60
N GLY A 137 4.18 -14.90 2.00
CA GLY A 137 4.46 -16.16 1.28
C GLY A 137 5.85 -16.69 1.52
N GLY A 138 6.78 -15.87 1.97
CA GLY A 138 8.14 -16.23 2.32
C GLY A 138 8.43 -16.15 3.82
N SER A 139 9.72 -16.02 4.14
CA SER A 139 10.14 -15.60 5.46
C SER A 139 9.77 -14.12 5.68
N GLU A 140 9.79 -13.65 6.94
CA GLU A 140 9.53 -12.24 7.24
C GLU A 140 10.50 -11.32 6.50
N GLU A 141 11.76 -11.71 6.34
CA GLU A 141 12.78 -10.96 5.61
C GLU A 141 12.45 -10.87 4.12
N GLN A 142 12.00 -11.99 3.52
CA GLN A 142 11.59 -12.03 2.12
C GLN A 142 10.33 -11.20 1.88
N ASP A 143 9.31 -11.35 2.72
CA ASP A 143 8.09 -10.54 2.64
C ASP A 143 8.39 -9.05 2.79
N THR A 144 9.29 -8.68 3.72
CA THR A 144 9.74 -7.29 3.94
C THR A 144 10.50 -6.75 2.73
N LEU A 145 11.37 -7.57 2.11
CA LEU A 145 12.09 -7.18 0.90
C LEU A 145 11.11 -6.90 -0.25
N LEU A 146 10.11 -7.78 -0.43
CA LEU A 146 9.12 -7.64 -1.49
C LEU A 146 8.23 -6.42 -1.30
N SER A 147 7.76 -6.16 -0.08
CA SER A 147 6.91 -5.00 0.19
C SER A 147 7.69 -3.68 0.05
N ALA A 148 8.94 -3.62 0.54
CA ALA A 148 9.81 -2.46 0.37
C ALA A 148 10.16 -2.21 -1.11
N TYR A 149 10.41 -3.28 -1.89
CA TYR A 149 10.60 -3.19 -3.34
C TYR A 149 9.36 -2.59 -4.01
N GLY A 150 8.17 -3.09 -3.67
CA GLY A 150 6.90 -2.55 -4.16
C GLY A 150 6.72 -1.05 -3.84
N ALA A 151 7.13 -0.61 -2.66
CA ALA A 151 7.07 0.81 -2.27
C ALA A 151 7.99 1.70 -3.12
N VAL A 152 9.17 1.20 -3.50
CA VAL A 152 10.06 1.91 -4.43
C VAL A 152 9.46 1.97 -5.83
N VAL A 153 8.95 0.84 -6.34
CA VAL A 153 8.34 0.75 -7.68
C VAL A 153 7.10 1.64 -7.78
N PHE A 154 6.27 1.70 -6.74
CA PHE A 154 5.10 2.58 -6.70
C PHE A 154 5.48 4.04 -6.98
N LYS A 155 6.54 4.55 -6.36
CA LYS A 155 7.02 5.93 -6.60
C LYS A 155 7.41 6.15 -8.05
N GLU A 156 8.02 5.16 -8.70
CA GLU A 156 8.39 5.27 -10.13
C GLU A 156 7.16 5.22 -11.05
N ILE A 157 6.17 4.37 -10.76
CA ILE A 157 4.89 4.32 -11.50
C ILE A 157 4.20 5.70 -11.46
N ILE A 158 4.12 6.32 -10.27
CA ILE A 158 3.49 7.63 -10.10
C ILE A 158 4.24 8.73 -10.85
N LYS A 159 5.58 8.75 -10.80
CA LYS A 159 6.40 9.72 -11.56
C LYS A 159 6.19 9.62 -13.07
N GLN A 160 6.09 8.40 -13.61
CA GLN A 160 5.85 8.19 -15.03
C GLN A 160 4.46 8.67 -15.44
N LYS A 161 3.44 8.41 -14.62
CA LYS A 161 2.07 8.86 -14.88
C LYS A 161 1.94 10.38 -14.86
N GLY A 162 2.63 11.07 -13.94
CA GLY A 162 2.68 12.54 -13.88
C GLY A 162 3.44 13.21 -15.03
N ARG A 163 4.26 12.45 -15.79
CA ARG A 163 4.96 12.96 -17.00
C ARG A 163 4.18 12.75 -18.28
N SER A 164 3.14 11.92 -18.25
CA SER A 164 2.31 11.55 -19.40
C SER A 164 0.96 12.27 -19.42
N ALA A 165 0.68 13.11 -18.42
CA ALA A 165 -0.49 13.97 -18.31
C ALA A 165 -0.11 15.44 -18.55
#